data_cfcfeb9e2703a11cc55a2431524b09b6
#
_entry.id   cfcfeb9e2703a11cc55a2431524b09b6
#
_cell.length_a   1.000
_cell.length_b   1.000
_cell.length_c   1.000
_cell.angle_alpha   90.00
_cell.angle_beta   90.00
_cell.angle_gamma   90.00
#
_symmetry.space_group_name_H-M   'P 1'
#
loop_
_entity.id
_entity.type
_entity.pdbx_description
1 polymer ?
#
loop_
_entity_poly.entity_id
_entity_poly.type
_entity_poly.pdbx_seq_one_letter_code
_entity_poly.pdbx_strand_id
1 'polypeptide(L)'
;MATEESSDPILVQVGVPILRDWIVLSRDEAVATGVQVIPSAVRSALSGYVPDGILDRVRWRVGGGGQLSVQQNSFYFADTPAVTLDYVIVFRDIDALENVELWVHELRHVIQFTEWGIEEFAARYLRDYEEIESDASRYRWQWVFRDGAPSSR
;
A
#
# COMPACT_ATOMS: atom_id res chain seq x y z
N MET A 1 2.27 -23.87 -31.28
CA MET A 1 2.69 -22.57 -30.84
C MET A 1 3.22 -22.58 -29.45
N ALA A 2 4.40 -22.06 -29.25
CA ALA A 2 4.99 -22.04 -27.94
C ALA A 2 4.25 -21.00 -27.09
N THR A 3 3.92 -21.40 -25.87
CA THR A 3 3.46 -20.43 -24.88
C THR A 3 4.69 -19.63 -24.47
N GLU A 4 4.53 -18.33 -24.34
CA GLU A 4 5.61 -17.54 -23.80
C GLU A 4 5.88 -18.00 -22.38
N GLU A 5 7.06 -18.55 -22.18
CA GLU A 5 7.46 -18.85 -20.83
C GLU A 5 7.76 -17.54 -20.10
N SER A 6 7.31 -17.44 -18.88
CA SER A 6 7.62 -16.28 -18.06
C SER A 6 9.15 -16.19 -17.96
N SER A 7 9.70 -14.99 -18.19
CA SER A 7 11.12 -14.73 -17.99
C SER A 7 11.47 -14.60 -16.50
N ASP A 8 10.48 -14.67 -15.63
CA ASP A 8 10.70 -14.53 -14.21
C ASP A 8 11.45 -15.73 -13.62
N PRO A 9 12.31 -15.48 -12.64
CA PRO A 9 12.92 -16.57 -11.89
C PRO A 9 11.88 -17.49 -11.28
N ILE A 10 12.24 -18.74 -11.09
CA ILE A 10 11.34 -19.73 -10.48
C ILE A 10 10.81 -19.24 -9.13
N LEU A 11 11.64 -18.58 -8.32
CA LEU A 11 11.20 -18.08 -7.02
C LEU A 11 10.10 -17.06 -7.15
N VAL A 12 10.13 -16.22 -8.20
CA VAL A 12 9.05 -15.28 -8.45
C VAL A 12 7.80 -16.03 -8.88
N GLN A 13 7.91 -16.95 -9.81
CA GLN A 13 6.76 -17.73 -10.30
C GLN A 13 6.05 -18.47 -9.17
N VAL A 14 6.80 -19.06 -8.25
CA VAL A 14 6.25 -19.79 -7.11
C VAL A 14 5.70 -18.80 -6.07
N GLY A 15 6.36 -17.67 -5.88
CA GLY A 15 5.98 -16.71 -4.87
C GLY A 15 4.74 -15.90 -5.18
N VAL A 16 4.43 -15.70 -6.47
CA VAL A 16 3.29 -14.83 -6.85
C VAL A 16 1.97 -15.30 -6.24
N PRO A 17 1.54 -16.57 -6.39
CA PRO A 17 0.28 -16.98 -5.79
C PRO A 17 0.33 -16.93 -4.26
N ILE A 18 1.47 -17.17 -3.66
CA ILE A 18 1.61 -17.10 -2.20
C ILE A 18 1.43 -15.67 -1.73
N LEU A 19 2.11 -14.72 -2.34
CA LEU A 19 2.00 -13.31 -1.97
C LEU A 19 0.60 -12.77 -2.28
N ARG A 20 0.05 -13.11 -3.45
CA ARG A 20 -1.31 -12.73 -3.81
C ARG A 20 -2.31 -13.18 -2.75
N ASP A 21 -2.25 -14.45 -2.38
CA ASP A 21 -3.19 -15.01 -1.41
C ASP A 21 -3.00 -14.40 -0.03
N TRP A 22 -1.76 -14.11 0.34
CA TRP A 22 -1.46 -13.43 1.60
C TRP A 22 -2.08 -12.02 1.62
N ILE A 23 -1.94 -11.27 0.53
CA ILE A 23 -2.52 -9.94 0.42
C ILE A 23 -4.04 -10.00 0.54
N VAL A 24 -4.67 -10.91 -0.19
CA VAL A 24 -6.14 -11.04 -0.17
C VAL A 24 -6.62 -11.43 1.22
N LEU A 25 -5.98 -12.42 1.83
CA LEU A 25 -6.37 -12.89 3.16
C LEU A 25 -6.19 -11.78 4.19
N SER A 26 -5.07 -11.09 4.16
CA SER A 26 -4.79 -10.02 5.12
C SER A 26 -5.74 -8.84 4.94
N ARG A 27 -6.05 -8.48 3.69
CA ARG A 27 -7.04 -7.44 3.39
C ARG A 27 -8.40 -7.84 3.96
N ASP A 28 -8.83 -9.07 3.71
CA ASP A 28 -10.14 -9.54 4.15
C ASP A 28 -10.23 -9.59 5.67
N GLU A 29 -9.15 -9.99 6.35
CA GLU A 29 -9.09 -9.94 7.80
C GLU A 29 -9.22 -8.51 8.32
N ALA A 30 -8.53 -7.57 7.68
CA ALA A 30 -8.59 -6.16 8.08
C ALA A 30 -10.02 -5.63 7.93
N VAL A 31 -10.67 -5.92 6.80
CA VAL A 31 -12.04 -5.47 6.55
C VAL A 31 -12.99 -6.08 7.58
N ALA A 32 -12.83 -7.38 7.86
CA ALA A 32 -13.69 -8.07 8.84
C ALA A 32 -13.51 -7.51 10.25
N THR A 33 -12.30 -7.08 10.60
CA THR A 33 -12.03 -6.49 11.92
C THR A 33 -12.58 -5.07 12.03
N GLY A 34 -12.63 -4.34 10.91
CA GLY A 34 -13.19 -2.99 10.85
C GLY A 34 -12.23 -2.01 10.22
N VAL A 35 -12.70 -1.30 9.21
CA VAL A 35 -11.93 -0.28 8.51
C VAL A 35 -12.74 1.00 8.45
N GLN A 36 -12.06 2.11 8.18
CA GLN A 36 -12.68 3.43 8.10
C GLN A 36 -12.37 4.09 6.76
N VAL A 37 -13.21 5.04 6.39
CA VAL A 37 -12.93 5.89 5.21
C VAL A 37 -11.80 6.86 5.56
N ILE A 38 -11.15 7.40 4.54
CA ILE A 38 -10.03 8.33 4.73
C ILE A 38 -10.46 9.50 5.63
N PRO A 39 -9.62 9.92 6.59
CA PRO A 39 -9.95 11.06 7.44
C PRO A 39 -10.12 12.33 6.59
N SER A 40 -11.09 13.17 6.94
CA SER A 40 -11.38 14.37 6.15
C SER A 40 -10.18 15.32 6.05
N ALA A 41 -9.39 15.42 7.10
CA ALA A 41 -8.20 16.27 7.09
C ALA A 41 -7.15 15.77 6.09
N VAL A 42 -6.97 14.45 6.02
CA VAL A 42 -6.05 13.86 5.06
C VAL A 42 -6.57 14.04 3.64
N ARG A 43 -7.87 13.79 3.45
CA ARG A 43 -8.49 14.00 2.13
C ARG A 43 -8.30 15.42 1.65
N SER A 44 -8.53 16.39 2.53
CA SER A 44 -8.38 17.81 2.19
C SER A 44 -6.94 18.13 1.80
N ALA A 45 -5.98 17.58 2.53
CA ALA A 45 -4.57 17.81 2.24
C ALA A 45 -4.13 17.23 0.89
N LEU A 46 -4.77 16.15 0.45
CA LEU A 46 -4.34 15.40 -0.73
C LEU A 46 -5.24 15.61 -1.94
N SER A 47 -6.33 16.34 -1.78
CA SER A 47 -7.25 16.65 -2.88
C SER A 47 -6.50 17.42 -3.97
N GLY A 48 -6.69 17.00 -5.23
CA GLY A 48 -6.00 17.61 -6.35
C GLY A 48 -4.64 16.97 -6.66
N TYR A 49 -4.09 16.18 -5.75
CA TYR A 49 -2.84 15.45 -5.98
C TYR A 49 -3.12 13.95 -6.16
N VAL A 50 -3.78 13.34 -5.19
CA VAL A 50 -4.22 11.95 -5.30
C VAL A 50 -5.58 11.95 -5.99
N PRO A 51 -5.80 11.08 -6.99
CA PRO A 51 -7.09 11.04 -7.68
C PRO A 51 -8.25 10.79 -6.73
N ASP A 52 -9.36 11.47 -6.97
CA ASP A 52 -10.54 11.36 -6.12
C ASP A 52 -11.04 9.92 -6.00
N GLY A 53 -11.00 9.17 -7.08
CA GLY A 53 -11.43 7.76 -7.05
C GLY A 53 -10.61 6.91 -6.08
N ILE A 54 -9.34 7.23 -5.93
CA ILE A 54 -8.47 6.55 -4.97
C ILE A 54 -8.83 6.96 -3.54
N LEU A 55 -9.05 8.27 -3.32
CA LEU A 55 -9.44 8.77 -2.00
C LEU A 55 -10.80 8.20 -1.58
N ASP A 56 -11.70 7.98 -2.53
CA ASP A 56 -13.01 7.37 -2.25
C ASP A 56 -12.89 5.89 -1.93
N ARG A 57 -11.95 5.20 -2.57
CA ARG A 57 -11.80 3.76 -2.47
C ARG A 57 -11.06 3.32 -1.22
N VAL A 58 -10.05 4.07 -0.79
CA VAL A 58 -9.15 3.64 0.27
C VAL A 58 -9.88 3.46 1.59
N ARG A 59 -9.45 2.44 2.32
CA ARG A 59 -9.89 2.18 3.70
C ARG A 59 -8.66 2.01 4.57
N TRP A 60 -8.81 2.23 5.86
CA TRP A 60 -7.66 2.12 6.75
C TRP A 60 -8.08 1.62 8.12
N ARG A 61 -7.09 1.14 8.84
CA ARG A 61 -7.20 0.82 10.25
C ARG A 61 -5.83 0.90 10.89
N VAL A 62 -5.81 0.94 12.23
CA VAL A 62 -4.58 0.74 12.99
C VAL A 62 -4.50 -0.74 13.32
N GLY A 63 -3.37 -1.36 13.05
CA GLY A 63 -3.15 -2.77 13.32
C GLY A 63 -2.92 -3.06 14.78
N GLY A 64 -2.54 -4.30 15.08
CA GLY A 64 -2.22 -4.73 16.43
C GLY A 64 -3.41 -5.06 17.30
N GLY A 65 -4.62 -4.94 16.78
CA GLY A 65 -5.83 -5.27 17.55
C GLY A 65 -6.37 -6.62 17.14
N GLY A 66 -6.06 -7.67 17.86
CA GLY A 66 -6.72 -8.93 17.67
C GLY A 66 -5.93 -9.98 16.92
N GLN A 67 -6.59 -10.73 16.06
CA GLN A 67 -6.11 -11.99 15.52
C GLN A 67 -5.33 -11.89 14.23
N LEU A 68 -4.96 -10.70 13.81
CA LEU A 68 -4.41 -10.50 12.49
C LEU A 68 -2.92 -10.81 12.43
N SER A 69 -2.60 -12.09 12.67
CA SER A 69 -1.22 -12.54 12.71
C SER A 69 -0.44 -12.23 11.45
N VAL A 70 -1.10 -12.23 10.29
CA VAL A 70 -0.45 -11.97 9.02
C VAL A 70 0.01 -10.51 8.95
N GLN A 71 -0.89 -9.59 9.30
CA GLN A 71 -0.56 -8.16 9.32
C GLN A 71 0.48 -7.85 10.41
N GLN A 72 0.33 -8.45 11.58
CA GLN A 72 1.29 -8.27 12.67
C GLN A 72 2.67 -8.77 12.25
N ASN A 73 2.72 -9.91 11.57
CA ASN A 73 3.99 -10.45 11.09
C ASN A 73 4.65 -9.53 10.08
N SER A 74 3.87 -8.86 9.23
CA SER A 74 4.39 -7.89 8.29
C SER A 74 5.10 -6.75 9.01
N PHE A 75 4.49 -6.20 10.04
CA PHE A 75 5.13 -5.15 10.84
C PHE A 75 6.34 -5.67 11.60
N TYR A 76 6.24 -6.89 12.13
CA TYR A 76 7.30 -7.49 12.89
C TYR A 76 8.57 -7.70 12.06
N PHE A 77 8.40 -8.22 10.84
CA PHE A 77 9.56 -8.54 10.00
C PHE A 77 10.04 -7.34 9.19
N ALA A 78 9.15 -6.47 8.75
CA ALA A 78 9.50 -5.37 7.87
C ALA A 78 9.84 -4.09 8.62
N ASP A 79 9.49 -3.98 9.88
CA ASP A 79 9.68 -2.78 10.70
C ASP A 79 9.17 -1.52 9.99
N THR A 80 8.01 -1.63 9.37
CA THR A 80 7.42 -0.53 8.63
C THR A 80 6.32 0.15 9.45
N PRO A 81 6.10 1.45 9.24
CA PRO A 81 5.01 2.14 9.95
C PRO A 81 3.63 1.84 9.39
N ALA A 82 3.54 1.30 8.18
CA ALA A 82 2.27 0.97 7.55
C ALA A 82 2.49 -0.06 6.45
N VAL A 83 1.42 -0.75 6.10
CA VAL A 83 1.41 -1.69 4.98
C VAL A 83 0.12 -1.49 4.19
N THR A 84 0.22 -1.55 2.87
CA THR A 84 -0.94 -1.45 1.98
C THR A 84 -1.30 -2.84 1.45
N LEU A 85 -2.56 -3.19 1.60
CA LEU A 85 -3.13 -4.47 1.18
C LEU A 85 -4.29 -4.16 0.23
N ASP A 86 -3.99 -4.07 -1.06
CA ASP A 86 -4.94 -3.68 -2.09
C ASP A 86 -5.43 -2.24 -1.82
N TYR A 87 -6.67 -2.05 -1.39
CA TYR A 87 -7.20 -0.72 -1.08
C TYR A 87 -7.21 -0.42 0.43
N VAL A 88 -6.65 -1.30 1.24
CA VAL A 88 -6.64 -1.13 2.70
C VAL A 88 -5.23 -0.81 3.17
N ILE A 89 -5.10 0.27 3.93
CA ILE A 89 -3.83 0.63 4.58
C ILE A 89 -3.94 0.30 6.06
N VAL A 90 -3.00 -0.49 6.55
CA VAL A 90 -2.92 -0.83 7.98
C VAL A 90 -1.74 -0.09 8.56
N PHE A 91 -2.01 0.81 9.49
CA PHE A 91 -0.96 1.57 10.18
C PHE A 91 -0.54 0.82 11.43
N ARG A 92 0.75 0.89 11.75
CA ARG A 92 1.29 0.17 12.91
C ARG A 92 0.75 0.72 14.22
N ASP A 93 0.63 2.04 14.31
CA ASP A 93 0.12 2.69 15.51
C ASP A 93 -0.61 3.97 15.15
N ILE A 94 -1.26 4.56 16.18
CA ILE A 94 -2.08 5.73 15.96
C ILE A 94 -1.26 6.97 15.60
N ASP A 95 -0.01 7.03 16.05
CA ASP A 95 0.83 8.20 15.75
C ASP A 95 1.15 8.29 14.26
N ALA A 96 1.20 7.16 13.57
CA ALA A 96 1.47 7.12 12.14
C ALA A 96 0.38 7.83 11.33
N LEU A 97 -0.84 7.91 11.85
CA LEU A 97 -1.96 8.54 11.14
C LEU A 97 -1.76 10.03 10.90
N GLU A 98 -0.96 10.68 11.73
CA GLU A 98 -0.72 12.12 11.62
C GLU A 98 0.30 12.46 10.56
N ASN A 99 1.00 11.46 10.03
CA ASN A 99 2.04 11.66 9.04
C ASN A 99 1.43 11.64 7.63
N VAL A 100 1.10 12.81 7.10
CA VAL A 100 0.48 12.91 5.77
C VAL A 100 1.41 12.37 4.69
N GLU A 101 2.70 12.56 4.82
CA GLU A 101 3.67 12.02 3.86
C GLU A 101 3.60 10.50 3.79
N LEU A 102 3.39 9.85 4.92
CA LEU A 102 3.20 8.40 4.95
C LEU A 102 1.93 8.00 4.20
N TRP A 103 0.85 8.77 4.39
CA TRP A 103 -0.37 8.54 3.63
C TRP A 103 -0.11 8.60 2.12
N VAL A 104 0.67 9.59 1.67
CA VAL A 104 0.96 9.75 0.24
C VAL A 104 1.71 8.53 -0.28
N HIS A 105 2.71 8.05 0.46
CA HIS A 105 3.46 6.86 0.10
C HIS A 105 2.54 5.64 -0.02
N GLU A 106 1.72 5.40 0.99
CA GLU A 106 0.83 4.24 1.00
C GLU A 106 -0.27 4.36 -0.05
N LEU A 107 -0.78 5.56 -0.29
CA LEU A 107 -1.77 5.78 -1.34
C LEU A 107 -1.21 5.51 -2.73
N ARG A 108 0.09 5.74 -2.93
CA ARG A 108 0.70 5.33 -4.20
C ARG A 108 0.62 3.83 -4.40
N HIS A 109 0.78 3.04 -3.33
CA HIS A 109 0.58 1.60 -3.42
C HIS A 109 -0.88 1.25 -3.75
N VAL A 110 -1.84 1.98 -3.21
CA VAL A 110 -3.26 1.78 -3.58
C VAL A 110 -3.44 2.04 -5.08
N ILE A 111 -2.81 3.09 -5.61
CA ILE A 111 -2.84 3.38 -7.05
C ILE A 111 -2.24 2.21 -7.84
N GLN A 112 -1.09 1.71 -7.41
CA GLN A 112 -0.43 0.58 -8.06
C GLN A 112 -1.35 -0.64 -8.08
N PHE A 113 -1.96 -0.99 -6.96
CA PHE A 113 -2.92 -2.09 -6.91
C PHE A 113 -4.12 -1.86 -7.84
N THR A 114 -4.60 -0.64 -7.90
CA THR A 114 -5.76 -0.30 -8.73
C THR A 114 -5.41 -0.42 -10.22
N GLU A 115 -4.22 -0.01 -10.60
CA GLU A 115 -3.81 -0.06 -12.00
C GLU A 115 -3.41 -1.46 -12.44
N TRP A 116 -2.73 -2.22 -11.58
CA TRP A 116 -2.16 -3.51 -11.97
C TRP A 116 -2.98 -4.71 -11.54
N GLY A 117 -3.77 -4.57 -10.48
CA GLY A 117 -4.40 -5.71 -9.83
C GLY A 117 -3.44 -6.39 -8.87
N ILE A 118 -3.99 -7.24 -8.01
CA ILE A 118 -3.22 -7.85 -6.92
C ILE A 118 -2.14 -8.79 -7.46
N GLU A 119 -2.48 -9.59 -8.45
CA GLU A 119 -1.53 -10.58 -8.97
C GLU A 119 -0.34 -9.91 -9.65
N GLU A 120 -0.59 -8.89 -10.48
CA GLU A 120 0.48 -8.18 -11.15
C GLU A 120 1.31 -7.37 -10.15
N PHE A 121 0.67 -6.77 -9.14
CA PHE A 121 1.41 -6.12 -8.06
C PHE A 121 2.35 -7.12 -7.39
N ALA A 122 1.84 -8.30 -7.04
CA ALA A 122 2.65 -9.33 -6.40
C ALA A 122 3.84 -9.73 -7.26
N ALA A 123 3.61 -9.89 -8.56
CA ALA A 123 4.67 -10.25 -9.49
C ALA A 123 5.75 -9.17 -9.56
N ARG A 124 5.35 -7.92 -9.69
CA ARG A 124 6.29 -6.81 -9.75
C ARG A 124 7.05 -6.63 -8.45
N TYR A 125 6.37 -6.80 -7.32
CA TYR A 125 6.99 -6.68 -6.01
C TYR A 125 8.07 -7.75 -5.81
N LEU A 126 7.78 -8.98 -6.21
CA LEU A 126 8.74 -10.07 -6.09
C LEU A 126 9.91 -9.93 -7.07
N ARG A 127 9.67 -9.35 -8.26
CA ARG A 127 10.75 -9.11 -9.22
C ARG A 127 11.70 -8.05 -8.73
N ASP A 128 11.16 -6.96 -8.20
CA ASP A 128 11.97 -5.80 -7.82
C ASP A 128 11.18 -4.90 -6.86
N TYR A 129 11.15 -5.31 -5.59
CA TYR A 129 10.41 -4.53 -4.61
C TYR A 129 10.99 -3.12 -4.43
N GLU A 130 12.28 -2.94 -4.69
CA GLU A 130 12.91 -1.63 -4.55
C GLU A 130 12.32 -0.64 -5.55
N GLU A 131 12.03 -1.08 -6.76
CA GLU A 131 11.40 -0.22 -7.76
C GLU A 131 10.00 0.20 -7.32
N ILE A 132 9.23 -0.73 -6.75
CA ILE A 132 7.87 -0.44 -6.28
C ILE A 132 7.92 0.57 -5.14
N GLU A 133 8.84 0.38 -4.19
CA GLU A 133 9.00 1.28 -3.07
C GLU A 133 9.57 2.64 -3.50
N SER A 134 10.48 2.65 -4.46
CA SER A 134 11.04 3.89 -4.98
C SER A 134 9.98 4.72 -5.69
N ASP A 135 9.09 4.09 -6.43
CA ASP A 135 7.97 4.78 -7.07
C ASP A 135 7.09 5.47 -6.03
N ALA A 136 6.76 4.77 -4.95
CA ALA A 136 5.94 5.32 -3.89
C ALA A 136 6.65 6.46 -3.15
N SER A 137 7.95 6.32 -2.92
CA SER A 137 8.75 7.38 -2.28
C SER A 137 8.87 8.60 -3.19
N ARG A 138 9.03 8.39 -4.48
CA ARG A 138 9.10 9.47 -5.47
C ARG A 138 7.78 10.25 -5.50
N TYR A 139 6.65 9.55 -5.46
CA TYR A 139 5.33 10.15 -5.41
C TYR A 139 5.17 11.02 -4.16
N ARG A 140 5.64 10.52 -3.02
CA ARG A 140 5.64 11.26 -1.76
C ARG A 140 6.47 12.53 -1.88
N TRP A 141 7.69 12.43 -2.41
CA TRP A 141 8.55 13.60 -2.54
C TRP A 141 8.01 14.62 -3.52
N GLN A 142 7.37 14.18 -4.60
CA GLN A 142 6.70 15.08 -5.53
C GLN A 142 5.60 15.88 -4.83
N TRP A 143 4.90 15.26 -3.90
CA TRP A 143 3.90 15.96 -3.12
C TRP A 143 4.53 16.97 -2.16
N VAL A 144 5.58 16.55 -1.46
CA VAL A 144 6.28 17.40 -0.48
C VAL A 144 6.82 18.67 -1.15
N PHE A 145 7.38 18.54 -2.34
CA PHE A 145 8.03 19.65 -3.03
C PHE A 145 7.17 20.26 -4.14
N ARG A 146 5.88 19.97 -4.16
CA ARG A 146 4.99 20.58 -5.13
C ARG A 146 5.01 22.10 -4.95
N ASP A 147 4.89 22.82 -6.04
CA ASP A 147 4.96 24.28 -6.05
C ASP A 147 6.31 24.83 -5.60
N GLY A 148 7.36 24.00 -5.62
CA GLY A 148 8.73 24.44 -5.38
C GLY A 148 9.13 24.58 -3.94
N ALA A 149 8.24 24.28 -2.99
CA ALA A 149 8.58 24.35 -1.58
C ALA A 149 7.68 23.44 -0.77
N PRO A 150 8.21 22.79 0.26
CA PRO A 150 7.37 22.01 1.16
C PRO A 150 6.41 22.93 1.90
N SER A 151 5.21 22.41 2.17
CA SER A 151 4.26 23.12 2.99
C SER A 151 4.79 23.22 4.42
N SER A 152 4.73 24.39 4.99
CA SER A 152 5.17 24.59 6.37
C SER A 152 4.07 24.40 7.39
N ARG A 153 2.93 23.92 6.95
CA ARG A 153 1.78 23.75 7.84
C ARG A 153 1.66 22.36 8.35
#